data_ac1663006cf98765a09947045eb0f829
#
_entry.id   ac1663006cf98765a09947045eb0f829
#
_cell.length_a   1.000
_cell.length_b   1.000
_cell.length_c   1.000
_cell.angle_alpha   90.00
_cell.angle_beta   90.00
_cell.angle_gamma   90.00
#
_symmetry.space_group_name_H-M   'P 1'
#
loop_
_entity.id
_entity.type
_entity.pdbx_description
1 polymer ?
#
loop_
_entity_poly.entity_id
_entity_poly.type
_entity_poly.pdbx_seq_one_letter_code
_entity_poly.pdbx_strand_id
1 'polypeptide(L)'
;HSNGYSLVRKVVTDGKTLYELRMPQESLGGQSVLDALLEPTRIYVKPVRSVLRQLPGAVRSLAHITGGGITENLNRALPENMDAELHVGTWSMPPVIPFVCRAAHLDEHEALKTFNMGLGLVLVMDILEAEGETPTVVGRIIPGSGEVAYVDQEKLFADNPSAEE
;
A
#
# COMPACT_ATOMS: atom_id res chain seq x y z
N HIS A 1 -6.25 4.07 3.23
CA HIS A 1 -6.74 4.43 1.89
C HIS A 1 -7.90 3.53 1.50
N SER A 2 -8.92 4.12 0.88
CA SER A 2 -10.24 3.50 0.72
C SER A 2 -10.38 2.70 -0.58
N ASN A 3 -9.57 1.67 -0.79
CA ASN A 3 -9.76 0.72 -1.87
C ASN A 3 -10.07 -0.70 -1.35
N GLY A 4 -10.72 -1.52 -2.17
CA GLY A 4 -11.09 -2.88 -1.80
C GLY A 4 -12.29 -3.00 -0.83
N TYR A 5 -13.01 -1.93 -0.53
CA TYR A 5 -14.08 -1.92 0.49
C TYR A 5 -15.28 -2.81 0.17
N SER A 6 -15.52 -3.15 -1.07
CA SER A 6 -16.56 -4.13 -1.42
C SER A 6 -16.21 -5.51 -0.86
N LEU A 7 -14.94 -5.92 -1.00
CA LEU A 7 -14.42 -7.16 -0.41
C LEU A 7 -14.40 -7.08 1.12
N VAL A 8 -13.87 -5.97 1.67
CA VAL A 8 -13.81 -5.74 3.13
C VAL A 8 -15.19 -5.92 3.76
N ARG A 9 -16.23 -5.29 3.22
CA ARG A 9 -17.59 -5.43 3.70
C ARG A 9 -18.04 -6.89 3.69
N LYS A 10 -17.79 -7.59 2.60
CA LYS A 10 -18.21 -8.99 2.44
C LYS A 10 -17.54 -9.93 3.45
N VAL A 11 -16.25 -9.75 3.74
CA VAL A 11 -15.49 -10.75 4.52
C VAL A 11 -15.28 -10.35 5.99
N VAL A 12 -15.35 -9.08 6.30
CA VAL A 12 -15.01 -8.57 7.65
C VAL A 12 -16.22 -8.05 8.39
N THR A 13 -17.20 -7.43 7.70
CA THR A 13 -18.32 -6.76 8.36
C THR A 13 -19.65 -7.48 8.17
N ASP A 14 -19.78 -8.36 7.19
CA ASP A 14 -21.02 -9.09 6.93
C ASP A 14 -21.38 -10.01 8.11
N GLY A 15 -22.64 -9.96 8.51
CA GLY A 15 -23.17 -10.74 9.63
C GLY A 15 -22.70 -10.29 11.02
N LYS A 16 -21.87 -9.23 11.15
CA LYS A 16 -21.39 -8.72 12.44
C LYS A 16 -22.17 -7.50 12.91
N THR A 17 -22.39 -7.44 14.22
CA THR A 17 -22.99 -6.28 14.88
C THR A 17 -21.97 -5.14 15.06
N LEU A 18 -22.46 -3.91 15.23
CA LEU A 18 -21.59 -2.77 15.58
C LEU A 18 -20.83 -3.00 16.89
N TYR A 19 -21.39 -3.75 17.82
CA TYR A 19 -20.72 -4.09 19.06
C TYR A 19 -19.47 -4.93 18.79
N GLU A 20 -19.59 -6.01 18.02
CA GLU A 20 -18.47 -6.88 17.65
C GLU A 20 -17.39 -6.13 16.86
N LEU A 21 -17.79 -5.27 15.92
CA LEU A 21 -16.86 -4.47 15.14
C LEU A 21 -16.11 -3.39 15.96
N ARG A 22 -16.63 -3.02 17.13
CA ARG A 22 -16.00 -2.08 18.08
C ARG A 22 -15.11 -2.75 19.12
N MET A 23 -15.11 -4.07 19.20
CA MET A 23 -14.23 -4.79 20.13
C MET A 23 -12.78 -4.66 19.70
N PRO A 24 -11.87 -4.35 20.66
CA PRO A 24 -10.44 -4.31 20.39
C PRO A 24 -9.94 -5.64 19.84
N GLN A 25 -9.05 -5.58 18.85
CA GLN A 25 -8.42 -6.75 18.24
C GLN A 25 -6.91 -6.69 18.48
N GLU A 26 -6.34 -7.73 19.04
CA GLU A 26 -4.89 -7.82 19.27
C GLU A 26 -4.11 -7.74 17.94
N SER A 27 -4.60 -8.43 16.90
CA SER A 27 -4.03 -8.40 15.55
C SER A 27 -4.07 -7.03 14.85
N LEU A 28 -4.81 -6.07 15.41
CA LEU A 28 -4.87 -4.68 14.96
C LEU A 28 -4.16 -3.72 15.94
N GLY A 29 -3.26 -4.25 16.80
CA GLY A 29 -2.56 -3.44 17.79
C GLY A 29 -3.49 -2.84 18.85
N GLY A 30 -4.60 -3.51 19.17
CA GLY A 30 -5.61 -3.07 20.12
C GLY A 30 -6.67 -2.12 19.54
N GLN A 31 -6.60 -1.75 18.29
CA GLN A 31 -7.69 -1.03 17.62
C GLN A 31 -8.89 -1.93 17.37
N SER A 32 -10.08 -1.35 17.27
CA SER A 32 -11.24 -2.08 16.78
C SER A 32 -11.20 -2.20 15.25
N VAL A 33 -11.90 -3.19 14.72
CA VAL A 33 -12.07 -3.34 13.25
C VAL A 33 -12.69 -2.07 12.66
N LEU A 34 -13.68 -1.50 13.35
CA LEU A 34 -14.37 -0.31 12.88
C LEU A 34 -13.42 0.90 12.81
N ASP A 35 -12.62 1.13 13.84
CA ASP A 35 -11.68 2.26 13.87
C ASP A 35 -10.61 2.12 12.79
N ALA A 36 -10.04 0.91 12.63
CA ALA A 36 -9.06 0.64 11.60
C ALA A 36 -9.60 0.84 10.17
N LEU A 37 -10.87 0.48 9.93
CA LEU A 37 -11.52 0.66 8.63
C LEU A 37 -12.00 2.09 8.37
N LEU A 38 -12.23 2.88 9.42
CA LEU A 38 -12.66 4.29 9.31
C LEU A 38 -11.50 5.27 9.29
N GLU A 39 -10.25 4.80 9.36
CA GLU A 39 -9.07 5.66 9.24
C GLU A 39 -9.16 6.53 7.98
N PRO A 40 -9.09 7.87 8.10
CA PRO A 40 -9.23 8.76 6.95
C PRO A 40 -8.12 8.55 5.92
N THR A 41 -8.47 8.62 4.63
CA THR A 41 -7.50 8.61 3.54
C THR A 41 -6.55 9.79 3.66
N ARG A 42 -5.25 9.51 3.64
CA ARG A 42 -4.20 10.54 3.69
C ARG A 42 -4.29 11.49 2.49
N ILE A 43 -4.18 12.79 2.76
CA ILE A 43 -4.17 13.83 1.74
C ILE A 43 -2.72 14.13 1.34
N TYR A 44 -2.38 13.90 0.06
CA TYR A 44 -1.03 14.05 -0.47
C TYR A 44 -0.72 15.42 -1.09
N VAL A 45 -1.69 16.35 -1.16
CA VAL A 45 -1.52 17.64 -1.83
C VAL A 45 -0.34 18.45 -1.29
N LYS A 46 -0.23 18.56 0.04
CA LYS A 46 0.85 19.35 0.67
C LYS A 46 2.23 18.73 0.42
N PRO A 47 2.49 17.44 0.75
CA PRO A 47 3.80 16.85 0.50
C PRO A 47 4.19 16.83 -0.98
N VAL A 48 3.28 16.50 -1.90
CA VAL A 48 3.58 16.54 -3.34
C VAL A 48 3.96 17.95 -3.80
N ARG A 49 3.20 18.97 -3.40
CA ARG A 49 3.54 20.37 -3.74
C ARG A 49 4.89 20.79 -3.15
N SER A 50 5.22 20.32 -1.95
CA SER A 50 6.52 20.60 -1.33
C SER A 50 7.67 20.03 -2.17
N VAL A 51 7.59 18.74 -2.50
CA VAL A 51 8.60 18.06 -3.34
C VAL A 51 8.75 18.75 -4.70
N LEU A 52 7.65 19.03 -5.40
CA LEU A 52 7.69 19.68 -6.72
C LEU A 52 8.30 21.09 -6.70
N ARG A 53 8.17 21.81 -5.57
CA ARG A 53 8.78 23.15 -5.40
C ARG A 53 10.25 23.10 -5.03
N GLN A 54 10.62 22.16 -4.16
CA GLN A 54 12.00 22.04 -3.67
C GLN A 54 12.92 21.37 -4.68
N LEU A 55 12.40 20.44 -5.46
CA LEU A 55 13.12 19.61 -6.42
C LEU A 55 12.50 19.73 -7.82
N PRO A 56 12.54 20.91 -8.45
CA PRO A 56 11.91 21.11 -9.76
C PRO A 56 12.60 20.21 -10.81
N GLY A 57 11.78 19.42 -11.52
CA GLY A 57 12.24 18.49 -12.55
C GLY A 57 12.77 17.14 -12.04
N ALA A 58 12.85 16.92 -10.72
CA ALA A 58 13.30 15.62 -10.19
C ALA A 58 12.23 14.54 -10.28
N VAL A 59 10.96 14.91 -10.15
CA VAL A 59 9.84 13.95 -10.24
C VAL A 59 9.58 13.62 -11.70
N ARG A 60 9.71 12.35 -12.05
CA ARG A 60 9.52 11.81 -13.41
C ARG A 60 8.10 11.36 -13.62
N SER A 61 7.49 10.74 -12.60
CA SER A 61 6.13 10.23 -12.66
C SER A 61 5.53 10.13 -11.25
N LEU A 62 4.21 9.98 -11.20
CA LEU A 62 3.39 9.86 -10.00
C LEU A 62 2.36 8.76 -10.19
N ALA A 63 2.26 7.85 -9.24
CA ALA A 63 1.20 6.84 -9.19
C ALA A 63 0.38 7.01 -7.92
N HIS A 64 -0.89 7.36 -8.04
CA HIS A 64 -1.85 7.31 -6.94
C HIS A 64 -2.43 5.90 -6.87
N ILE A 65 -2.10 5.18 -5.79
CA ILE A 65 -2.45 3.78 -5.64
C ILE A 65 -3.89 3.66 -5.15
N THR A 66 -4.75 3.16 -6.03
CA THR A 66 -6.19 2.99 -5.84
C THR A 66 -6.64 1.58 -6.23
N GLY A 67 -7.84 1.39 -6.76
CA GLY A 67 -8.29 0.09 -7.29
C GLY A 67 -7.31 -0.46 -8.34
N GLY A 68 -7.06 -1.75 -8.30
CA GLY A 68 -6.00 -2.41 -9.08
C GLY A 68 -4.66 -2.53 -8.35
N GLY A 69 -4.61 -2.04 -7.09
CA GLY A 69 -3.44 -2.17 -6.22
C GLY A 69 -2.20 -1.44 -6.73
N ILE A 70 -1.05 -1.83 -6.22
CA ILE A 70 0.23 -1.21 -6.60
C ILE A 70 0.54 -1.52 -8.07
N THR A 71 0.38 -2.77 -8.48
CA THR A 71 0.76 -3.29 -9.80
C THR A 71 0.17 -2.47 -10.93
N GLU A 72 -1.15 -2.35 -11.00
CA GLU A 72 -1.81 -1.66 -12.12
C GLU A 72 -1.58 -0.15 -12.11
N ASN A 73 -1.57 0.47 -10.92
CA ASN A 73 -1.45 1.91 -10.83
C ASN A 73 -0.01 2.38 -11.10
N LEU A 74 0.99 1.63 -10.64
CA LEU A 74 2.38 1.97 -10.91
C LEU A 74 2.73 1.69 -12.38
N ASN A 75 2.28 0.56 -12.92
CA ASN A 75 2.49 0.21 -14.33
C ASN A 75 2.02 1.33 -15.27
N ARG A 76 0.83 1.90 -15.04
CA ARG A 76 0.30 3.03 -15.85
C ARG A 76 1.16 4.30 -15.78
N ALA A 77 1.99 4.42 -14.75
CA ALA A 77 2.86 5.58 -14.54
C ALA A 77 4.27 5.37 -15.11
N LEU A 78 4.58 4.17 -15.63
CA LEU A 78 5.86 3.83 -16.23
C LEU A 78 5.84 4.00 -17.77
N PRO A 79 6.98 4.37 -18.39
CA PRO A 79 7.16 4.21 -19.83
C PRO A 79 7.18 2.72 -20.21
N GLU A 80 6.77 2.40 -21.44
CA GLU A 80 6.71 1.02 -21.95
C GLU A 80 8.04 0.25 -21.95
N ASN A 81 9.16 0.95 -21.86
CA ASN A 81 10.50 0.38 -21.85
C ASN A 81 11.17 0.38 -20.46
N MET A 82 10.41 0.57 -19.39
CA MET A 82 10.89 0.59 -18.01
C MET A 82 10.02 -0.27 -17.11
N ASP A 83 10.65 -1.02 -16.23
CA ASP A 83 10.00 -1.78 -15.15
C ASP A 83 10.22 -1.09 -13.80
N ALA A 84 9.30 -1.33 -12.86
CA ALA A 84 9.51 -1.01 -11.45
C ALA A 84 9.85 -2.30 -10.69
N GLU A 85 10.96 -2.29 -9.96
CA GLU A 85 11.33 -3.33 -9.01
C GLU A 85 11.06 -2.82 -7.60
N LEU A 86 10.08 -3.40 -6.92
CA LEU A 86 9.68 -3.03 -5.56
C LEU A 86 10.23 -4.03 -4.54
N HIS A 87 10.82 -3.53 -3.46
CA HIS A 87 11.42 -4.32 -2.40
C HIS A 87 10.44 -4.43 -1.22
N VAL A 88 9.75 -5.57 -1.12
CA VAL A 88 8.81 -5.83 -0.02
C VAL A 88 9.55 -5.81 1.33
N GLY A 89 8.93 -5.21 2.34
CA GLY A 89 9.55 -5.01 3.66
C GLY A 89 10.28 -3.68 3.84
N THR A 90 10.42 -2.87 2.78
CA THR A 90 11.03 -1.52 2.89
C THR A 90 10.03 -0.46 3.38
N TRP A 91 8.75 -0.76 3.41
CA TRP A 91 7.71 0.14 3.93
C TRP A 91 6.86 -0.56 4.98
N SER A 92 6.23 0.24 5.85
CA SER A 92 5.30 -0.27 6.86
C SER A 92 3.92 -0.50 6.26
N MET A 93 3.39 -1.71 6.41
CA MET A 93 2.03 -2.05 6.02
C MET A 93 1.08 -1.92 7.23
N PRO A 94 -0.06 -1.22 7.09
CA PRO A 94 -1.05 -1.14 8.16
C PRO A 94 -1.60 -2.53 8.55
N PRO A 95 -1.73 -2.85 9.85
CA PRO A 95 -2.18 -4.18 10.31
C PRO A 95 -3.54 -4.62 9.76
N VAL A 96 -4.40 -3.67 9.41
CA VAL A 96 -5.71 -3.95 8.82
C VAL A 96 -5.62 -4.66 7.45
N ILE A 97 -4.53 -4.46 6.69
CA ILE A 97 -4.36 -5.08 5.38
C ILE A 97 -4.20 -6.61 5.52
N PRO A 98 -3.19 -7.14 6.25
CA PRO A 98 -3.08 -8.59 6.43
C PRO A 98 -4.27 -9.19 7.19
N PHE A 99 -4.91 -8.44 8.09
CA PHE A 99 -6.15 -8.87 8.74
C PHE A 99 -7.26 -9.14 7.72
N VAL A 100 -7.49 -8.23 6.78
CA VAL A 100 -8.50 -8.39 5.72
C VAL A 100 -8.10 -9.49 4.73
N CYS A 101 -6.82 -9.56 4.33
CA CYS A 101 -6.32 -10.58 3.41
C CYS A 101 -6.54 -11.99 3.96
N ARG A 102 -6.26 -12.21 5.25
CA ARG A 102 -6.56 -13.49 5.92
C ARG A 102 -8.06 -13.81 5.91
N ALA A 103 -8.91 -12.84 6.28
CA ALA A 103 -10.34 -13.03 6.27
C ALA A 103 -10.93 -13.34 4.89
N ALA A 104 -10.26 -12.85 3.84
CA ALA A 104 -10.64 -13.07 2.44
C ALA A 104 -9.92 -14.27 1.79
N HIS A 105 -8.99 -14.94 2.50
CA HIS A 105 -8.14 -16.02 1.97
C HIS A 105 -7.37 -15.61 0.71
N LEU A 106 -6.88 -14.35 0.66
CA LEU A 106 -6.06 -13.86 -0.45
C LEU A 106 -4.61 -14.29 -0.28
N ASP A 107 -4.00 -14.74 -1.37
CA ASP A 107 -2.55 -14.87 -1.46
C ASP A 107 -1.88 -13.50 -1.71
N GLU A 108 -0.54 -13.47 -1.70
CA GLU A 108 0.24 -12.25 -1.86
C GLU A 108 -0.02 -11.57 -3.21
N HIS A 109 -0.16 -12.35 -4.27
CA HIS A 109 -0.37 -11.84 -5.61
C HIS A 109 -1.75 -11.17 -5.76
N GLU A 110 -2.79 -11.80 -5.23
CA GLU A 110 -4.15 -11.25 -5.20
C GLU A 110 -4.23 -10.01 -4.32
N ALA A 111 -3.55 -10.02 -3.17
CA ALA A 111 -3.48 -8.88 -2.26
C ALA A 111 -2.83 -7.65 -2.93
N LEU A 112 -1.71 -7.82 -3.61
CA LEU A 112 -0.99 -6.76 -4.34
C LEU A 112 -1.80 -6.17 -5.51
N LYS A 113 -2.73 -6.92 -6.09
CA LYS A 113 -3.67 -6.44 -7.10
C LYS A 113 -4.91 -5.78 -6.52
N THR A 114 -5.31 -6.17 -5.30
CA THR A 114 -6.55 -5.70 -4.67
C THR A 114 -6.32 -4.47 -3.81
N PHE A 115 -5.24 -4.46 -3.03
CA PHE A 115 -4.97 -3.43 -2.03
C PHE A 115 -3.72 -2.63 -2.36
N ASN A 116 -3.63 -1.45 -1.75
CA ASN A 116 -2.48 -0.57 -1.86
C ASN A 116 -1.32 -0.95 -0.93
N MET A 117 -1.48 -1.95 -0.08
CA MET A 117 -0.48 -2.46 0.87
C MET A 117 0.17 -1.37 1.77
N GLY A 118 -0.54 -0.27 2.03
CA GLY A 118 -0.02 0.87 2.79
C GLY A 118 0.60 1.99 1.95
N LEU A 119 0.82 1.76 0.65
CA LEU A 119 1.35 2.76 -0.28
C LEU A 119 0.20 3.48 -0.99
N GLY A 120 -0.14 4.68 -0.58
CA GLY A 120 -1.22 5.45 -1.24
C GLY A 120 -0.73 6.31 -2.40
N LEU A 121 0.55 6.69 -2.40
CA LEU A 121 1.17 7.46 -3.48
C LEU A 121 2.62 7.05 -3.64
N VAL A 122 3.03 6.79 -4.86
CA VAL A 122 4.42 6.50 -5.25
C VAL A 122 4.91 7.59 -6.20
N LEU A 123 6.10 8.12 -5.94
CA LEU A 123 6.79 9.04 -6.82
C LEU A 123 7.95 8.30 -7.46
N VAL A 124 8.05 8.38 -8.79
CA VAL A 124 9.24 8.01 -9.53
C VAL A 124 10.07 9.27 -9.68
N MET A 125 11.26 9.28 -9.11
CA MET A 125 12.11 10.47 -9.10
C MET A 125 13.59 10.11 -9.05
N ASP A 126 14.44 11.06 -9.46
CA ASP A 126 15.85 10.95 -9.20
C ASP A 126 16.07 10.97 -7.66
N ILE A 127 16.99 10.14 -7.15
CA ILE A 127 17.28 10.12 -5.71
C ILE A 127 17.97 11.44 -5.35
N LEU A 128 17.23 12.28 -4.63
CA LEU A 128 17.71 13.56 -4.11
C LEU A 128 17.30 13.66 -2.65
N GLU A 129 18.22 14.08 -1.80
CA GLU A 129 17.88 14.42 -0.41
C GLU A 129 17.13 15.74 -0.39
N ALA A 130 15.87 15.71 0.01
CA ALA A 130 15.06 16.91 0.22
C ALA A 130 15.06 17.27 1.71
N GLU A 131 15.35 18.53 2.03
CA GLU A 131 15.23 19.02 3.41
C GLU A 131 13.78 18.97 3.90
N GLY A 132 13.55 18.33 5.05
CA GLY A 132 12.29 18.34 5.77
C GLY A 132 11.28 17.25 5.40
N GLU A 133 11.57 16.39 4.41
CA GLU A 133 10.77 15.22 4.09
C GLU A 133 11.70 14.01 3.98
N THR A 134 11.37 12.93 4.67
CA THR A 134 12.12 11.67 4.58
C THR A 134 11.30 10.69 3.73
N PRO A 135 11.57 10.56 2.43
CA PRO A 135 10.88 9.59 1.59
C PRO A 135 11.32 8.17 1.97
N THR A 136 10.38 7.25 1.95
CA THR A 136 10.70 5.83 2.01
C THR A 136 11.01 5.35 0.60
N VAL A 137 12.24 4.88 0.37
CA VAL A 137 12.63 4.26 -0.90
C VAL A 137 12.06 2.84 -0.91
N VAL A 138 11.10 2.59 -1.79
CA VAL A 138 10.39 1.31 -1.88
C VAL A 138 10.87 0.43 -3.03
N GLY A 139 11.74 0.95 -3.90
CA GLY A 139 12.24 0.21 -5.05
C GLY A 139 13.01 1.09 -6.02
N ARG A 140 13.23 0.58 -7.21
CA ARG A 140 13.95 1.26 -8.29
C ARG A 140 13.29 1.03 -9.64
N ILE A 141 13.59 1.90 -10.60
CA ILE A 141 13.19 1.75 -12.00
C ILE A 141 14.38 1.15 -12.77
N ILE A 142 14.09 0.14 -13.57
CA ILE A 142 15.08 -0.57 -14.40
C ILE A 142 14.59 -0.63 -15.86
N PRO A 143 15.47 -0.83 -16.83
CA PRO A 143 15.05 -1.12 -18.20
C PRO A 143 14.21 -2.40 -18.25
N GLY A 144 13.10 -2.38 -19.00
CA GLY A 144 12.18 -3.52 -19.04
C GLY A 144 11.08 -3.37 -20.09
N SER A 145 9.89 -3.87 -19.79
CA SER A 145 8.74 -3.95 -20.70
C SER A 145 7.47 -3.27 -20.17
N GLY A 146 7.58 -2.46 -19.11
CA GLY A 146 6.45 -1.76 -18.48
C GLY A 146 5.80 -2.58 -17.37
N GLU A 147 6.56 -3.44 -16.69
CA GLU A 147 6.05 -4.33 -15.66
C GLU A 147 6.43 -3.87 -14.24
N VAL A 148 5.70 -4.39 -13.25
CA VAL A 148 6.00 -4.21 -11.82
C VAL A 148 6.39 -5.56 -11.24
N ALA A 149 7.66 -5.68 -10.82
CA ALA A 149 8.20 -6.85 -10.15
C ALA A 149 8.34 -6.62 -8.64
N TYR A 150 8.20 -7.66 -7.86
CA TYR A 150 8.33 -7.63 -6.41
C TYR A 150 9.50 -8.53 -5.96
N VAL A 151 10.45 -7.94 -5.26
CA VAL A 151 11.55 -8.64 -4.61
C VAL A 151 11.14 -8.96 -3.18
N ASP A 152 11.48 -10.14 -2.71
CA ASP A 152 11.13 -10.63 -1.35
C ASP A 152 9.62 -10.64 -1.08
N GLN A 153 8.81 -11.02 -2.08
CA GLN A 153 7.34 -11.02 -1.99
C GLN A 153 6.83 -11.86 -0.81
N GLU A 154 7.53 -12.92 -0.46
CA GLU A 154 7.24 -13.79 0.69
C GLU A 154 7.29 -13.07 2.05
N LYS A 155 7.95 -11.93 2.12
CA LYS A 155 7.99 -11.09 3.32
C LYS A 155 6.70 -10.30 3.54
N LEU A 156 5.78 -10.28 2.56
CA LEU A 156 4.59 -9.43 2.62
C LEU A 156 3.74 -9.69 3.87
N PHE A 157 3.66 -10.95 4.30
CA PHE A 157 2.90 -11.38 5.47
C PHE A 157 3.76 -12.00 6.58
N ALA A 158 5.09 -12.05 6.43
CA ALA A 158 6.00 -12.76 7.33
C ALA A 158 6.08 -12.18 8.76
N ASP A 159 5.93 -10.86 8.91
CA ASP A 159 6.04 -10.17 10.21
C ASP A 159 4.73 -10.17 11.02
N ASN A 160 3.78 -11.06 10.71
CA ASN A 160 2.51 -11.11 11.40
C ASN A 160 2.43 -12.37 12.30
N PRO A 161 2.70 -12.26 13.61
CA PRO A 161 2.87 -13.40 14.54
C PRO A 161 1.63 -14.25 14.82
N SER A 162 0.52 -14.03 14.09
CA SER A 162 -0.74 -14.79 14.22
C SER A 162 -1.04 -15.67 13.00
N ALA A 163 -0.02 -16.14 12.26
CA ALA A 163 -0.21 -17.07 11.14
C ALA A 163 -0.27 -18.56 11.55
N GLU A 164 -0.20 -18.87 12.85
CA GLU A 164 -0.39 -20.22 13.39
C GLU A 164 -1.57 -20.20 14.38
N GLU A 165 -2.80 -20.47 13.88
CA GLU A 165 -3.85 -21.28 14.51
C GLU A 165 -5.06 -21.38 13.58
#